data_3f4b4ef3e033e0efd54787714dfff26e
#
_entry.id   3f4b4ef3e033e0efd54787714dfff26e
#
_cell.length_a   1.000
_cell.length_b   1.000
_cell.length_c   1.000
_cell.angle_alpha   90.00
_cell.angle_beta   90.00
_cell.angle_gamma   90.00
#
_symmetry.space_group_name_H-M   'P 1'
#
loop_
_entity.id
_entity.type
_entity.pdbx_description
1 polymer ?
#
loop_
_entity_poly.entity_id
_entity_poly.type
_entity_poly.pdbx_seq_one_letter_code
_entity_poly.pdbx_strand_id
1 'polypeptide(L)'
;DEAKVVVSGGMGIGDPSNYRYIEELAEVLGGLPGASRAIVDLRWATKAQQVGLTGTVVVPDLYMAIGISGASQHLFGMSTSKVIVAVNTDPSAPIFTYARYGVTLNCLEFLPAFIEECKKIRIGS
;
A
#
# COMPACT_ATOMS: atom_id res chain seq x y z
N ASP A 1 -3.42 5.27 15.03
CA ASP A 1 -4.42 6.19 14.70
C ASP A 1 -4.00 7.21 13.65
N GLU A 2 -3.14 8.13 13.96
CA GLU A 2 -2.87 9.27 13.11
C GLU A 2 -1.64 9.09 12.24
N ALA A 3 -1.45 7.91 11.69
CA ALA A 3 -0.35 7.70 10.79
C ALA A 3 -0.47 8.64 9.59
N LYS A 4 0.59 9.38 9.30
CA LYS A 4 0.58 10.30 8.15
C LYS A 4 0.87 9.58 6.84
N VAL A 5 1.51 8.43 6.92
CA VAL A 5 1.83 7.59 5.76
C VAL A 5 1.37 6.18 6.06
N VAL A 6 0.62 5.59 5.13
CA VAL A 6 0.25 4.18 5.20
C VAL A 6 0.67 3.53 3.89
N VAL A 7 1.39 2.41 3.98
CA VAL A 7 1.79 1.61 2.82
C VAL A 7 1.09 0.27 2.93
N SER A 8 0.20 -0.03 1.99
CA SER A 8 -0.59 -1.26 2.04
C SER A 8 -0.27 -2.19 0.89
N GLY A 9 -0.30 -3.49 1.19
CA GLY A 9 -0.12 -4.53 0.19
C GLY A 9 -1.41 -5.29 -0.08
N GLY A 10 -1.56 -5.79 -1.29
CA GLY A 10 -2.66 -6.64 -1.68
C GLY A 10 -2.16 -7.87 -2.40
N MET A 11 -3.08 -8.60 -3.05
CA MET A 11 -2.75 -9.85 -3.73
C MET A 11 -1.65 -9.70 -4.77
N GLY A 12 -1.51 -8.50 -5.35
CA GLY A 12 -0.51 -8.26 -6.39
C GLY A 12 0.93 -8.36 -5.91
N ILE A 13 1.18 -8.40 -4.60
CA ILE A 13 2.55 -8.61 -4.12
C ILE A 13 3.02 -10.06 -4.34
N GLY A 14 2.09 -10.97 -4.63
CA GLY A 14 2.39 -12.29 -5.21
C GLY A 14 2.72 -13.40 -4.25
N ASP A 15 3.30 -13.11 -3.10
CA ASP A 15 3.75 -14.13 -2.16
C ASP A 15 3.80 -13.55 -0.75
N PRO A 16 3.48 -14.34 0.29
CA PRO A 16 3.48 -13.82 1.66
C PRO A 16 4.84 -13.30 2.11
N SER A 17 5.94 -13.88 1.62
CA SER A 17 7.27 -13.41 1.98
C SER A 17 7.54 -11.98 1.48
N ASN A 18 6.80 -11.52 0.48
CA ASN A 18 7.00 -10.19 -0.09
C ASN A 18 6.36 -9.09 0.75
N TYR A 19 5.53 -9.45 1.74
CA TYR A 19 4.96 -8.45 2.62
C TYR A 19 6.04 -7.71 3.41
N ARG A 20 7.21 -8.31 3.58
CA ARG A 20 8.34 -7.64 4.24
C ARG A 20 8.74 -6.35 3.53
N TYR A 21 8.54 -6.27 2.20
CA TYR A 21 8.84 -5.04 1.47
C TYR A 21 7.85 -3.94 1.81
N ILE A 22 6.59 -4.31 2.06
CA ILE A 22 5.57 -3.35 2.49
C ILE A 22 5.96 -2.79 3.86
N GLU A 23 6.35 -3.65 4.77
CA GLU A 23 6.77 -3.24 6.10
C GLU A 23 8.02 -2.37 6.05
N GLU A 24 8.98 -2.75 5.22
CA GLU A 24 10.22 -1.99 5.08
C GLU A 24 9.96 -0.60 4.50
N LEU A 25 9.14 -0.52 3.46
CA LEU A 25 8.83 0.78 2.85
C LEU A 25 8.10 1.67 3.85
N ALA A 26 7.15 1.11 4.59
CA ALA A 26 6.45 1.87 5.61
C ALA A 26 7.42 2.43 6.63
N GLU A 27 8.36 1.62 7.09
CA GLU A 27 9.36 2.06 8.07
C GLU A 27 10.24 3.17 7.51
N VAL A 28 10.71 3.02 6.28
CA VAL A 28 11.57 4.02 5.64
C VAL A 28 10.86 5.36 5.51
N LEU A 29 9.55 5.33 5.26
CA LEU A 29 8.75 6.55 5.11
C LEU A 29 8.21 7.07 6.45
N GLY A 30 8.47 6.37 7.54
CA GLY A 30 7.99 6.77 8.87
C GLY A 30 6.50 6.55 9.07
N GLY A 31 5.94 5.57 8.36
CA GLY A 31 4.51 5.27 8.41
C GLY A 31 4.21 3.88 8.93
N LEU A 32 3.00 3.42 8.66
CA LEU A 32 2.53 2.10 9.10
C LEU A 32 2.21 1.22 7.90
N PRO A 33 2.44 -0.10 8.02
CA PRO A 33 2.03 -1.03 6.98
C PRO A 33 0.55 -1.35 7.11
N GLY A 34 -0.11 -1.53 5.96
CA GLY A 34 -1.50 -1.94 5.91
C GLY A 34 -1.68 -3.10 4.95
N ALA A 35 -2.91 -3.57 4.81
CA ALA A 35 -3.19 -4.74 3.99
C ALA A 35 -4.63 -4.75 3.53
N SER A 36 -4.85 -5.34 2.33
CA SER A 36 -6.20 -5.62 1.88
C SER A 36 -6.76 -6.83 2.62
N ARG A 37 -8.08 -6.94 2.66
CA ARG A 37 -8.74 -8.08 3.30
C ARG A 37 -8.27 -9.40 2.70
N ALA A 38 -8.06 -9.45 1.38
CA ALA A 38 -7.68 -10.68 0.70
C ALA A 38 -6.41 -11.29 1.28
N ILE A 39 -5.37 -10.47 1.51
CA ILE A 39 -4.12 -11.04 2.05
C ILE A 39 -4.19 -11.25 3.56
N VAL A 40 -5.07 -10.55 4.26
CA VAL A 40 -5.31 -10.84 5.68
C VAL A 40 -6.00 -12.20 5.82
N ASP A 41 -6.99 -12.48 4.97
CA ASP A 41 -7.66 -13.78 4.97
C ASP A 41 -6.69 -14.92 4.65
N LEU A 42 -5.68 -14.66 3.82
CA LEU A 42 -4.64 -15.64 3.50
C LEU A 42 -3.52 -15.68 4.55
N ARG A 43 -3.62 -14.84 5.57
CA ARG A 43 -2.64 -14.75 6.66
C ARG A 43 -1.26 -14.28 6.22
N TRP A 44 -1.20 -13.51 5.13
CA TRP A 44 0.02 -12.82 4.72
C TRP A 44 0.27 -11.59 5.60
N ALA A 45 -0.79 -11.05 6.19
CA ALA A 45 -0.75 -9.92 7.08
C ALA A 45 -1.77 -10.13 8.19
N THR A 46 -1.70 -9.34 9.24
CA THR A 46 -2.58 -9.51 10.41
C THR A 46 -3.87 -8.70 10.26
N LYS A 47 -4.89 -9.11 11.01
CA LYS A 47 -6.16 -8.39 11.04
C LYS A 47 -5.99 -6.93 11.48
N ALA A 48 -5.04 -6.67 12.37
CA ALA A 48 -4.78 -5.31 12.84
C ALA A 48 -4.27 -4.41 11.72
N GLN A 49 -3.70 -4.97 10.65
CA GLN A 49 -3.19 -4.21 9.51
C GLN A 49 -4.24 -4.01 8.42
N GLN A 50 -5.40 -4.64 8.54
CA GLN A 50 -6.42 -4.60 7.49
C GLN A 50 -7.04 -3.21 7.37
N VAL A 51 -7.04 -2.68 6.15
CA VAL A 51 -7.68 -1.42 5.79
C VAL A 51 -8.95 -1.72 4.99
N GLY A 52 -10.05 -1.05 5.32
CA GLY A 52 -11.28 -1.21 4.58
C GLY A 52 -12.49 -1.25 5.50
N LEU A 53 -13.66 -1.58 4.92
CA LEU A 53 -14.93 -1.54 5.64
C LEU A 53 -14.95 -2.46 6.87
N THR A 54 -14.35 -3.65 6.75
CA THR A 54 -14.32 -4.63 7.84
C THR A 54 -13.01 -4.56 8.63
N GLY A 55 -12.19 -3.57 8.37
CA GLY A 55 -10.93 -3.35 9.06
C GLY A 55 -10.87 -1.93 9.60
N THR A 56 -9.72 -1.28 9.44
CA THR A 56 -9.52 0.08 9.91
C THR A 56 -9.73 1.08 8.77
N VAL A 57 -10.42 2.18 9.08
CA VAL A 57 -10.51 3.32 8.17
C VAL A 57 -9.31 4.22 8.45
N VAL A 58 -8.59 4.62 7.41
CA VAL A 58 -7.40 5.46 7.53
C VAL A 58 -7.54 6.74 6.71
N VAL A 59 -6.95 7.83 7.20
CA VAL A 59 -6.99 9.13 6.52
C VAL A 59 -5.59 9.74 6.52
N PRO A 60 -4.59 9.05 5.99
CA PRO A 60 -3.23 9.58 5.98
C PRO A 60 -3.05 10.70 4.97
N ASP A 61 -1.94 11.42 5.08
CA ASP A 61 -1.54 12.36 4.03
C ASP A 61 -1.12 11.62 2.76
N LEU A 62 -0.46 10.46 2.93
CA LEU A 62 -0.04 9.64 1.80
C LEU A 62 -0.48 8.18 2.03
N TYR A 63 -1.17 7.63 1.07
CA TYR A 63 -1.54 6.23 1.05
C TYR A 63 -0.95 5.56 -0.19
N MET A 64 -0.13 4.52 0.00
CA MET A 64 0.43 3.77 -1.11
C MET A 64 -0.27 2.43 -1.20
N ALA A 65 -0.94 2.19 -2.32
CA ALA A 65 -1.68 0.95 -2.58
C ALA A 65 -0.84 0.08 -3.53
N ILE A 66 -0.20 -0.94 -2.98
CA ILE A 66 0.75 -1.78 -3.71
C ILE A 66 0.10 -3.13 -4.01
N GLY A 67 -0.19 -3.38 -5.28
CA GLY A 67 -0.82 -4.63 -5.68
C GLY A 67 -2.26 -4.77 -5.21
N ILE A 68 -2.95 -3.67 -5.05
CA ILE A 68 -4.34 -3.62 -4.61
C ILE A 68 -5.20 -3.25 -5.81
N SER A 69 -6.26 -4.02 -6.05
CA SER A 69 -7.16 -3.75 -7.19
C SER A 69 -8.09 -2.56 -6.93
N GLY A 70 -8.46 -2.34 -5.68
CA GLY A 70 -9.38 -1.26 -5.33
C GLY A 70 -10.82 -1.73 -5.22
N ALA A 71 -11.05 -2.88 -4.58
CA ALA A 71 -12.39 -3.32 -4.25
C ALA A 71 -13.07 -2.26 -3.40
N SER A 72 -14.39 -2.10 -3.55
CA SER A 72 -15.13 -1.03 -2.89
C SER A 72 -14.96 -1.02 -1.36
N GLN A 73 -14.83 -2.19 -0.76
CA GLN A 73 -14.63 -2.28 0.69
C GLN A 73 -13.28 -1.70 1.12
N HIS A 74 -12.25 -1.90 0.31
CA HIS A 74 -10.94 -1.32 0.59
C HIS A 74 -10.97 0.19 0.38
N LEU A 75 -11.60 0.63 -0.71
CA LEU A 75 -11.72 2.06 -1.02
C LEU A 75 -12.43 2.82 0.09
N PHE A 76 -13.45 2.21 0.70
CA PHE A 76 -14.15 2.81 1.82
C PHE A 76 -13.18 3.21 2.94
N GLY A 77 -12.14 2.38 3.16
CA GLY A 77 -11.21 2.58 4.26
C GLY A 77 -10.11 3.61 4.00
N MET A 78 -9.90 4.02 2.74
CA MET A 78 -8.74 4.87 2.44
C MET A 78 -8.98 5.96 1.40
N SER A 79 -10.17 6.02 0.80
CA SER A 79 -10.41 6.93 -0.35
C SER A 79 -10.33 8.41 0.01
N THR A 80 -10.40 8.77 1.28
CA THR A 80 -10.29 10.15 1.73
C THR A 80 -8.85 10.55 2.08
N SER A 81 -7.87 9.67 1.81
CA SER A 81 -6.46 10.03 1.96
C SER A 81 -6.13 11.22 1.06
N LYS A 82 -5.19 12.08 1.50
CA LYS A 82 -4.88 13.29 0.73
C LYS A 82 -4.23 12.96 -0.61
N VAL A 83 -3.25 12.06 -0.60
CA VAL A 83 -2.58 11.63 -1.82
C VAL A 83 -2.56 10.11 -1.84
N ILE A 84 -3.03 9.54 -2.93
CA ILE A 84 -3.04 8.09 -3.14
C ILE A 84 -2.08 7.77 -4.29
N VAL A 85 -1.14 6.88 -4.04
CA VAL A 85 -0.22 6.35 -5.06
C VAL A 85 -0.55 4.89 -5.23
N ALA A 86 -0.77 4.45 -6.47
CA ALA A 86 -1.13 3.06 -6.75
C ALA A 86 -0.10 2.41 -7.66
N VAL A 87 0.28 1.18 -7.32
CA VAL A 87 1.17 0.35 -8.13
C VAL A 87 0.45 -0.96 -8.42
N ASN A 88 0.25 -1.28 -9.70
CA ASN A 88 -0.48 -2.47 -10.11
C ASN A 88 -0.07 -2.83 -11.54
N THR A 89 -0.08 -4.12 -11.87
CA THR A 89 0.22 -4.54 -13.24
C THR A 89 -0.95 -4.33 -14.18
N ASP A 90 -2.16 -4.21 -13.66
CA ASP A 90 -3.37 -4.05 -14.47
C ASP A 90 -3.73 -2.56 -14.59
N PRO A 91 -3.54 -1.95 -15.78
CA PRO A 91 -3.82 -0.52 -15.94
C PRO A 91 -5.30 -0.18 -15.78
N SER A 92 -6.19 -1.17 -15.82
CA SER A 92 -7.62 -0.93 -15.64
C SER A 92 -8.09 -1.21 -14.22
N ALA A 93 -7.19 -1.47 -13.29
CA ALA A 93 -7.58 -1.71 -11.89
C ALA A 93 -8.31 -0.49 -11.33
N PRO A 94 -9.44 -0.68 -10.64
CA PRO A 94 -10.24 0.44 -10.12
C PRO A 94 -9.47 1.39 -9.22
N ILE A 95 -8.41 0.92 -8.54
CA ILE A 95 -7.61 1.76 -7.65
C ILE A 95 -7.04 2.98 -8.39
N PHE A 96 -6.75 2.85 -9.69
CA PHE A 96 -6.17 3.95 -10.45
C PHE A 96 -7.13 5.13 -10.61
N THR A 97 -8.44 4.90 -10.51
CA THR A 97 -9.42 5.99 -10.57
C THR A 97 -9.25 6.94 -9.39
N TYR A 98 -8.78 6.43 -8.26
CA TYR A 98 -8.63 7.20 -7.03
C TYR A 98 -7.18 7.69 -6.81
N ALA A 99 -6.25 7.18 -7.61
CA ALA A 99 -4.84 7.50 -7.40
C ALA A 99 -4.48 8.83 -8.04
N ARG A 100 -3.69 9.61 -7.34
CA ARG A 100 -3.08 10.81 -7.90
C ARG A 100 -1.92 10.45 -8.81
N TYR A 101 -1.16 9.44 -8.40
CA TYR A 101 -0.04 8.91 -9.20
C TYR A 101 -0.22 7.41 -9.32
N GLY A 102 -0.18 6.91 -10.55
CA GLY A 102 -0.31 5.50 -10.82
C GLY A 102 0.92 4.98 -11.56
N VAL A 103 1.37 3.80 -11.17
CA VAL A 103 2.50 3.13 -11.81
C VAL A 103 2.05 1.74 -12.22
N THR A 104 2.14 1.45 -13.52
CA THR A 104 1.79 0.13 -14.04
C THR A 104 3.06 -0.70 -14.11
N LEU A 105 3.35 -1.39 -13.01
CA LEU A 105 4.55 -2.19 -12.85
C LEU A 105 4.27 -3.37 -11.94
N ASN A 106 5.10 -4.40 -12.06
CA ASN A 106 5.10 -5.48 -11.10
C ASN A 106 5.66 -4.94 -9.77
N CYS A 107 4.99 -5.28 -8.66
CA CYS A 107 5.38 -4.77 -7.36
C CYS A 107 6.81 -5.15 -6.97
N LEU A 108 7.29 -6.31 -7.40
CA LEU A 108 8.65 -6.76 -7.08
C LEU A 108 9.70 -6.01 -7.89
N GLU A 109 9.32 -5.40 -9.00
CA GLU A 109 10.22 -4.49 -9.72
C GLU A 109 10.22 -3.11 -9.07
N PHE A 110 9.05 -2.68 -8.61
CA PHE A 110 8.89 -1.36 -8.02
C PHE A 110 9.46 -1.25 -6.62
N LEU A 111 9.12 -2.19 -5.74
CA LEU A 111 9.38 -2.06 -4.30
C LEU A 111 10.86 -1.97 -3.94
N PRO A 112 11.71 -2.92 -4.38
CA PRO A 112 13.12 -2.82 -3.98
C PRO A 112 13.79 -1.54 -4.50
N ALA A 113 13.49 -1.17 -5.75
CA ALA A 113 14.09 0.03 -6.35
C ALA A 113 13.60 1.30 -5.64
N PHE A 114 12.30 1.36 -5.36
CA PHE A 114 11.74 2.54 -4.71
C PHE A 114 12.24 2.69 -3.28
N ILE A 115 12.34 1.58 -2.56
CA ILE A 115 12.87 1.59 -1.20
C ILE A 115 14.29 2.14 -1.19
N GLU A 116 15.15 1.69 -2.12
CA GLU A 116 16.51 2.17 -2.20
C GLU A 116 16.58 3.68 -2.47
N GLU A 117 15.73 4.18 -3.37
CA GLU A 117 15.71 5.61 -3.65
C GLU A 117 15.26 6.41 -2.43
N CYS A 118 14.27 5.91 -1.70
CA CYS A 118 13.80 6.56 -0.48
C CYS A 118 14.89 6.62 0.58
N LYS A 119 15.67 5.55 0.72
CA LYS A 119 16.78 5.51 1.68
C LYS A 119 17.85 6.54 1.32
N LYS A 120 18.17 6.70 0.03
CA LYS A 120 19.14 7.69 -0.42
C LYS A 120 18.72 9.10 -0.05
N ILE A 121 17.44 9.42 -0.25
CA ILE A 121 16.91 10.74 0.06
C ILE A 121 17.00 11.00 1.57
N ARG A 122 16.67 10.00 2.39
CA ARG A 122 16.73 10.14 3.85
C ARG A 122 18.15 10.40 4.34
N ILE A 123 19.12 9.71 3.75
CA ILE A 123 20.52 9.87 4.13
C ILE A 123 21.03 11.24 3.69
N GLY A 124 20.56 11.71 2.54
CA GLY A 124 21.00 12.98 1.99
C GLY A 124 20.37 14.20 2.64
N SER A 125 19.34 13.99 3.44
CA SER A 125 18.64 15.10 4.10
C SER A 125 19.16 15.35 5.56
#